data_6e5e174fc28aed158649dd75084e28a1
#
_entry.id   6e5e174fc28aed158649dd75084e28a1
#
_cell.length_a   1.000
_cell.length_b   1.000
_cell.length_c   1.000
_cell.angle_alpha   90.00
_cell.angle_beta   90.00
_cell.angle_gamma   90.00
#
_symmetry.space_group_name_H-M   'P 1'
#
loop_
_entity.id
_entity.type
_entity.pdbx_description
1 polymer ?
#
loop_
_entity_poly.entity_id
_entity_poly.type
_entity_poly.pdbx_seq_one_letter_code
_entity_poly.pdbx_strand_id
1 'polypeptide(L)'
;YQLFLQRITEDRHHRHINRWWLYAAAVLALFIASYASYKSGEHGVKSSFADIEIEAPQGSRTKLNLPDGTLVWLNAGSRIAYSQGFGVDGRSVKMSGEGYFEVKKNPELPFTVKTENLLVRDIGTKFNVRDYHEDTEAVVLLSEGKVVLNDAHSADLYYLTNNQRAVLNKSTGKIEVDSYVASNSTKWINGYIQLNGESIVDIAKYFERIYNVRITVSDKRKLKYHFYGNFKRNEQSLTEVLDAMSKTGKFKYSIKGHNVTIY
;
A
#
# COMPACT_ATOMS: atom_id res chain seq x y z
N TYR A 1 -56.59 -62.42 -39.90
CA TYR A 1 -55.58 -61.54 -40.56
C TYR A 1 -55.96 -60.04 -40.42
N GLN A 2 -57.24 -59.73 -40.35
CA GLN A 2 -57.69 -58.31 -40.19
C GLN A 2 -57.56 -57.75 -38.78
N LEU A 3 -57.55 -58.55 -37.75
CA LEU A 3 -57.41 -58.10 -36.36
C LEU A 3 -55.97 -57.79 -35.97
N PHE A 4 -54.96 -58.19 -36.77
CA PHE A 4 -53.56 -57.93 -36.57
C PHE A 4 -53.09 -56.58 -37.13
N LEU A 5 -53.76 -56.09 -38.14
CA LEU A 5 -53.43 -54.79 -38.77
C LEU A 5 -54.03 -53.57 -38.04
N GLN A 6 -55.04 -53.81 -37.20
CA GLN A 6 -55.66 -52.74 -36.39
C GLN A 6 -54.83 -52.31 -35.17
N ARG A 7 -53.82 -53.10 -34.74
CA ARG A 7 -52.98 -52.82 -33.60
C ARG A 7 -51.70 -52.06 -33.87
N ILE A 8 -51.42 -51.68 -35.14
CA ILE A 8 -50.19 -50.99 -35.52
C ILE A 8 -50.45 -49.48 -35.79
N THR A 9 -51.72 -49.06 -35.77
CA THR A 9 -52.06 -47.65 -36.08
C THR A 9 -52.39 -46.78 -34.87
N GLU A 10 -52.27 -47.29 -33.64
CA GLU A 10 -52.47 -46.51 -32.44
C GLU A 10 -51.14 -46.27 -31.74
N ASP A 11 -50.77 -45.05 -31.64
CA ASP A 11 -49.92 -44.27 -30.75
C ASP A 11 -48.80 -43.48 -31.45
N ARG A 12 -49.18 -42.70 -32.45
CA ARG A 12 -48.44 -41.44 -32.62
C ARG A 12 -49.17 -40.33 -31.84
N HIS A 13 -48.92 -40.35 -30.51
CA HIS A 13 -49.18 -39.17 -29.68
C HIS A 13 -48.27 -38.04 -30.17
N HIS A 14 -48.72 -37.25 -31.14
CA HIS A 14 -48.18 -35.94 -31.40
C HIS A 14 -48.37 -35.11 -30.13
N ARG A 15 -47.35 -35.12 -29.26
CA ARG A 15 -47.28 -34.13 -28.19
C ARG A 15 -47.26 -32.76 -28.86
N HIS A 16 -48.41 -32.09 -28.94
CA HIS A 16 -48.52 -30.69 -29.29
C HIS A 16 -47.75 -29.93 -28.19
N ILE A 17 -46.43 -29.71 -28.42
CA ILE A 17 -45.67 -28.77 -27.60
C ILE A 17 -46.36 -27.44 -27.77
N ASN A 18 -47.05 -27.01 -26.73
CA ASN A 18 -47.81 -25.78 -26.71
C ASN A 18 -46.86 -24.64 -27.09
N ARG A 19 -47.05 -23.99 -28.25
CA ARG A 19 -46.11 -23.02 -28.82
C ARG A 19 -45.77 -21.88 -27.86
N TRP A 20 -46.64 -21.64 -26.88
CA TRP A 20 -46.38 -20.62 -25.85
C TRP A 20 -45.14 -20.97 -24.96
N TRP A 21 -44.82 -22.23 -24.71
CA TRP A 21 -43.59 -22.65 -24.03
C TRP A 21 -42.34 -22.27 -24.80
N LEU A 22 -42.43 -22.27 -26.14
CA LEU A 22 -41.31 -21.84 -27.00
C LEU A 22 -41.09 -20.33 -26.88
N TYR A 23 -42.16 -19.56 -26.79
CA TYR A 23 -42.08 -18.10 -26.58
C TYR A 23 -41.56 -17.81 -25.17
N ALA A 24 -42.02 -18.51 -24.14
CA ALA A 24 -41.53 -18.35 -22.78
C ALA A 24 -40.02 -18.69 -22.68
N ALA A 25 -39.58 -19.79 -23.32
CA ALA A 25 -38.18 -20.14 -23.38
C ALA A 25 -37.30 -19.12 -24.13
N ALA A 26 -37.83 -18.55 -25.24
CA ALA A 26 -37.15 -17.47 -25.98
C ALA A 26 -37.01 -16.19 -25.16
N VAL A 27 -38.04 -15.80 -24.44
CA VAL A 27 -37.99 -14.64 -23.53
C VAL A 27 -36.99 -14.86 -22.42
N LEU A 28 -37.02 -16.06 -21.80
CA LEU A 28 -36.05 -16.41 -20.75
C LEU A 28 -34.60 -16.40 -21.27
N ALA A 29 -34.39 -16.94 -22.48
CA ALA A 29 -33.06 -16.93 -23.14
C ALA A 29 -32.57 -15.49 -23.40
N LEU A 30 -33.45 -14.58 -23.83
CA LEU A 30 -33.15 -13.16 -24.01
C LEU A 30 -32.79 -12.48 -22.69
N PHE A 31 -33.49 -12.77 -21.59
CA PHE A 31 -33.14 -12.26 -20.27
C PHE A 31 -31.77 -12.77 -19.81
N ILE A 32 -31.50 -14.06 -19.99
CA ILE A 32 -30.19 -14.65 -19.64
C ILE A 32 -29.08 -14.03 -20.49
N ALA A 33 -29.27 -13.90 -21.79
CA ALA A 33 -28.30 -13.28 -22.69
C ALA A 33 -28.06 -11.80 -22.35
N SER A 34 -29.12 -11.04 -22.07
CA SER A 34 -29.02 -9.64 -21.61
C SER A 34 -28.26 -9.53 -20.31
N TYR A 35 -28.59 -10.37 -19.33
CA TYR A 35 -27.89 -10.39 -18.02
C TYR A 35 -26.41 -10.80 -18.18
N ALA A 36 -26.13 -11.82 -19.01
CA ALA A 36 -24.74 -12.24 -19.30
C ALA A 36 -23.96 -11.14 -20.02
N SER A 37 -24.56 -10.44 -20.98
CA SER A 37 -23.96 -9.31 -21.68
C SER A 37 -23.70 -8.14 -20.74
N TYR A 38 -24.66 -7.84 -19.85
CA TYR A 38 -24.50 -6.80 -18.81
C TYR A 38 -23.31 -7.13 -17.87
N LYS A 39 -23.28 -8.35 -17.35
CA LYS A 39 -22.18 -8.83 -16.48
C LYS A 39 -20.82 -8.84 -17.21
N SER A 40 -20.79 -9.27 -18.46
CA SER A 40 -19.56 -9.26 -19.28
C SER A 40 -19.07 -7.85 -19.56
N GLY A 41 -20.00 -6.91 -19.81
CA GLY A 41 -19.69 -5.48 -19.98
C GLY A 41 -19.10 -4.87 -18.72
N GLU A 42 -19.67 -5.17 -17.55
CA GLU A 42 -19.13 -4.71 -16.25
C GLU A 42 -17.70 -5.22 -16.01
N HIS A 43 -17.41 -6.48 -16.30
CA HIS A 43 -16.06 -7.05 -16.15
C HIS A 43 -15.08 -6.46 -17.18
N GLY A 44 -15.49 -6.25 -18.41
CA GLY A 44 -14.66 -5.66 -19.46
C GLY A 44 -14.24 -4.22 -19.14
N VAL A 45 -15.13 -3.41 -18.59
CA VAL A 45 -14.83 -2.04 -18.17
C VAL A 45 -13.86 -2.03 -16.99
N LYS A 46 -14.09 -2.88 -15.98
CA LYS A 46 -13.21 -2.98 -14.80
C LYS A 46 -11.77 -3.41 -15.15
N SER A 47 -11.61 -4.30 -16.12
CA SER A 47 -10.29 -4.79 -16.55
C SER A 47 -9.53 -3.81 -17.45
N SER A 48 -10.18 -2.78 -17.99
CA SER A 48 -9.56 -1.78 -18.86
C SER A 48 -9.04 -0.55 -18.13
N PHE A 49 -9.28 -0.40 -16.83
CA PHE A 49 -8.73 0.69 -16.04
C PHE A 49 -7.21 0.53 -15.86
N ALA A 50 -6.47 1.49 -16.38
CA ALA A 50 -5.03 1.58 -16.11
C ALA A 50 -4.79 2.02 -14.66
N ASP A 51 -3.66 1.61 -14.09
CA ASP A 51 -3.20 2.15 -12.81
C ASP A 51 -2.64 3.57 -13.03
N ILE A 52 -3.01 4.49 -12.15
CA ILE A 52 -2.41 5.82 -12.04
C ILE A 52 -1.26 5.70 -11.06
N GLU A 53 -0.05 6.02 -11.50
CA GLU A 53 1.14 5.99 -10.66
C GLU A 53 1.64 7.42 -10.38
N ILE A 54 1.96 7.70 -9.11
CA ILE A 54 2.48 8.98 -8.64
C ILE A 54 3.72 8.70 -7.79
N GLU A 55 4.79 9.44 -8.08
CA GLU A 55 6.06 9.31 -7.39
C GLU A 55 6.41 10.58 -6.60
N ALA A 56 7.12 10.37 -5.50
CA ALA A 56 7.92 11.38 -4.82
C ALA A 56 9.40 11.06 -5.07
N PRO A 57 10.07 11.76 -5.99
CA PRO A 57 11.49 11.50 -6.29
C PRO A 57 12.37 11.63 -5.06
N GLN A 58 13.57 11.03 -5.11
CA GLN A 58 14.55 11.25 -4.07
C GLN A 58 14.82 12.76 -3.88
N GLY A 59 14.99 13.17 -2.65
CA GLY A 59 15.14 14.58 -2.33
C GLY A 59 13.83 15.37 -2.26
N SER A 60 12.69 14.80 -2.63
CA SER A 60 11.38 15.48 -2.69
C SER A 60 10.32 14.79 -1.87
N ARG A 61 9.23 15.48 -1.63
CA ARG A 61 8.00 14.97 -1.03
C ARG A 61 6.82 15.38 -1.89
N THR A 62 5.83 14.53 -2.01
CA THR A 62 4.64 14.79 -2.82
C THR A 62 3.40 14.73 -1.94
N LYS A 63 2.52 15.72 -2.07
CA LYS A 63 1.19 15.71 -1.48
C LYS A 63 0.16 15.52 -2.58
N LEU A 64 -0.80 14.63 -2.39
CA LEU A 64 -1.88 14.38 -3.35
C LEU A 64 -3.20 14.11 -2.64
N ASN A 65 -4.28 14.32 -3.39
CA ASN A 65 -5.63 13.92 -2.99
C ASN A 65 -6.05 12.74 -3.87
N LEU A 66 -6.51 11.66 -3.24
CA LEU A 66 -7.14 10.57 -3.97
C LEU A 66 -8.58 10.93 -4.37
N PRO A 67 -9.17 10.23 -5.36
CA PRO A 67 -10.52 10.55 -5.85
C PRO A 67 -11.63 10.53 -4.80
N ASP A 68 -11.46 9.78 -3.72
CA ASP A 68 -12.41 9.70 -2.59
C ASP A 68 -12.28 10.85 -1.59
N GLY A 69 -11.29 11.73 -1.75
CA GLY A 69 -10.95 12.81 -0.84
C GLY A 69 -9.95 12.45 0.26
N THR A 70 -9.38 11.24 0.24
CA THR A 70 -8.27 10.85 1.10
C THR A 70 -7.03 11.68 0.78
N LEU A 71 -6.38 12.26 1.80
CA LEU A 71 -5.13 12.98 1.66
C LEU A 71 -3.95 12.04 1.87
N VAL A 72 -2.95 12.15 1.00
CA VAL A 72 -1.73 11.36 1.08
C VAL A 72 -0.52 12.26 0.98
N TRP A 73 0.48 12.03 1.82
CA TRP A 73 1.84 12.57 1.69
C TRP A 73 2.78 11.42 1.42
N LEU A 74 3.57 11.51 0.37
CA LEU A 74 4.64 10.57 0.04
C LEU A 74 5.98 11.18 0.43
N ASN A 75 6.80 10.42 1.13
CA ASN A 75 8.16 10.81 1.46
C ASN A 75 9.11 10.53 0.28
N ALA A 76 10.34 11.02 0.36
CA ALA A 76 11.35 10.90 -0.69
C ALA A 76 11.60 9.44 -1.10
N GLY A 77 11.66 9.18 -2.40
CA GLY A 77 11.86 7.85 -2.98
C GLY A 77 10.64 6.92 -2.88
N SER A 78 9.45 7.48 -2.66
CA SER A 78 8.20 6.69 -2.53
C SER A 78 7.33 6.81 -3.77
N ARG A 79 6.52 5.78 -4.01
CA ARG A 79 5.51 5.78 -5.07
C ARG A 79 4.20 5.18 -4.58
N ILE A 80 3.12 5.61 -5.19
CA ILE A 80 1.77 5.07 -4.97
C ILE A 80 1.11 4.82 -6.32
N ALA A 81 0.38 3.71 -6.43
CA ALA A 81 -0.42 3.40 -7.60
C ALA A 81 -1.84 3.01 -7.17
N TYR A 82 -2.83 3.44 -7.95
CA TYR A 82 -4.24 3.11 -7.75
C TYR A 82 -4.97 3.05 -9.09
N SER A 83 -6.04 2.25 -9.15
CA SER A 83 -6.85 2.11 -10.35
C SER A 83 -7.61 3.39 -10.68
N GLN A 84 -7.85 3.68 -11.97
CA GLN A 84 -8.77 4.71 -12.42
C GLN A 84 -10.21 4.50 -11.88
N GLY A 85 -10.58 3.26 -11.55
CA GLY A 85 -11.85 2.90 -10.90
C GLY A 85 -11.85 3.09 -9.38
N PHE A 86 -10.81 3.72 -8.81
CA PHE A 86 -10.69 3.93 -7.37
C PHE A 86 -11.91 4.68 -6.80
N GLY A 87 -12.49 4.14 -5.72
CA GLY A 87 -13.72 4.66 -5.11
C GLY A 87 -15.01 4.07 -5.67
N VAL A 88 -14.97 3.41 -6.84
CA VAL A 88 -16.09 2.69 -7.46
C VAL A 88 -15.93 1.18 -7.29
N ASP A 89 -14.77 0.65 -7.67
CA ASP A 89 -14.46 -0.81 -7.62
C ASP A 89 -13.80 -1.24 -6.31
N GLY A 90 -13.38 -0.28 -5.51
CA GLY A 90 -12.66 -0.47 -4.26
C GLY A 90 -11.78 0.72 -3.95
N ARG A 91 -11.23 0.75 -2.73
CA ARG A 91 -10.33 1.82 -2.25
C ARG A 91 -8.98 1.21 -1.91
N SER A 92 -8.33 0.59 -2.92
CA SER A 92 -7.03 -0.05 -2.74
C SER A 92 -5.93 0.73 -3.46
N VAL A 93 -4.85 0.98 -2.74
CA VAL A 93 -3.61 1.55 -3.29
C VAL A 93 -2.46 0.57 -3.12
N LYS A 94 -1.56 0.52 -4.09
CA LYS A 94 -0.25 -0.14 -3.98
C LYS A 94 0.77 0.93 -3.65
N MET A 95 1.67 0.68 -2.72
CA MET A 95 2.68 1.65 -2.30
C MET A 95 4.04 0.99 -2.09
N SER A 96 5.10 1.71 -2.43
CA SER A 96 6.48 1.41 -2.05
C SER A 96 7.09 2.67 -1.41
N GLY A 97 7.82 2.51 -0.32
CA GLY A 97 8.41 3.61 0.42
C GLY A 97 7.62 4.03 1.65
N GLU A 98 7.49 5.32 1.90
CA GLU A 98 6.81 5.87 3.07
C GLU A 98 5.68 6.82 2.67
N GLY A 99 4.50 6.59 3.24
CA GLY A 99 3.32 7.42 3.04
C GLY A 99 2.54 7.66 4.33
N TYR A 100 2.07 8.88 4.51
CA TYR A 100 1.12 9.24 5.55
C TYR A 100 -0.24 9.48 4.92
N PHE A 101 -1.26 8.90 5.52
CA PHE A 101 -2.63 8.88 5.03
C PHE A 101 -3.58 9.53 6.03
N GLU A 102 -4.39 10.46 5.55
CA GLU A 102 -5.61 10.92 6.25
C GLU A 102 -6.81 10.40 5.45
N VAL A 103 -7.29 9.23 5.85
CA VAL A 103 -8.29 8.50 5.07
C VAL A 103 -9.68 9.06 5.29
N LYS A 104 -10.37 9.34 4.20
CA LYS A 104 -11.79 9.73 4.23
C LYS A 104 -12.63 8.58 4.76
N LYS A 105 -13.37 8.83 5.84
CA LYS A 105 -14.20 7.81 6.49
C LYS A 105 -15.27 7.26 5.53
N ASN A 106 -15.26 5.95 5.33
CA ASN A 106 -16.27 5.21 4.59
C ASN A 106 -16.31 3.75 5.07
N PRO A 107 -17.25 3.39 5.99
CA PRO A 107 -17.35 2.03 6.52
C PRO A 107 -17.81 0.99 5.48
N GLU A 108 -18.54 1.41 4.44
CA GLU A 108 -19.07 0.50 3.41
C GLU A 108 -18.01 0.06 2.42
N LEU A 109 -16.97 0.89 2.22
CA LEU A 109 -15.89 0.62 1.30
C LEU A 109 -14.54 0.85 2.00
N PRO A 110 -13.96 -0.17 2.68
CA PRO A 110 -12.70 -0.02 3.41
C PRO A 110 -11.54 0.40 2.50
N PHE A 111 -10.67 1.26 3.03
CA PHE A 111 -9.44 1.66 2.37
C PHE A 111 -8.34 0.62 2.61
N THR A 112 -7.54 0.31 1.59
CA THR A 112 -6.48 -0.69 1.69
C THR A 112 -5.18 -0.15 1.14
N VAL A 113 -4.11 -0.21 1.93
CA VAL A 113 -2.74 0.01 1.47
C VAL A 113 -2.04 -1.33 1.35
N LYS A 114 -1.56 -1.64 0.15
CA LYS A 114 -0.73 -2.83 -0.13
C LYS A 114 0.69 -2.39 -0.39
N THR A 115 1.62 -2.92 0.37
CA THR A 115 3.05 -2.79 0.12
C THR A 115 3.63 -4.14 -0.27
N GLU A 116 4.95 -4.23 -0.41
CA GLU A 116 5.64 -5.50 -0.65
C GLU A 116 5.42 -6.48 0.53
N ASN A 117 5.46 -5.96 1.76
CA ASN A 117 5.48 -6.81 2.96
C ASN A 117 4.23 -6.65 3.84
N LEU A 118 3.41 -5.62 3.65
CA LEU A 118 2.27 -5.32 4.51
C LEU A 118 0.97 -5.14 3.73
N LEU A 119 -0.12 -5.61 4.32
CA LEU A 119 -1.48 -5.30 3.91
C LEU A 119 -2.19 -4.57 5.07
N VAL A 120 -2.50 -3.29 4.87
CA VAL A 120 -3.10 -2.41 5.88
C VAL A 120 -4.52 -2.05 5.46
N ARG A 121 -5.51 -2.33 6.31
CA ARG A 121 -6.93 -2.04 6.05
C ARG A 121 -7.49 -1.06 7.08
N ASP A 122 -8.27 -0.11 6.58
CA ASP A 122 -8.80 1.01 7.34
C ASP A 122 -10.20 1.42 6.87
N ILE A 123 -10.94 2.13 7.74
CA ILE A 123 -12.29 2.67 7.46
C ILE A 123 -12.39 4.19 7.66
N GLY A 124 -11.30 4.86 8.01
CA GLY A 124 -11.26 6.32 8.25
C GLY A 124 -10.36 6.70 9.41
N THR A 125 -9.03 6.64 9.20
CA THR A 125 -7.99 6.84 10.21
C THR A 125 -6.88 7.76 9.70
N LYS A 126 -5.95 8.11 10.61
CA LYS A 126 -4.71 8.78 10.26
C LYS A 126 -3.55 7.88 10.64
N PHE A 127 -2.78 7.46 9.66
CA PHE A 127 -1.67 6.53 9.86
C PHE A 127 -0.52 6.75 8.88
N ASN A 128 0.65 6.29 9.25
CA ASN A 128 1.85 6.26 8.41
C ASN A 128 2.23 4.81 8.11
N VAL A 129 2.60 4.53 6.88
CA VAL A 129 3.18 3.25 6.46
C VAL A 129 4.56 3.52 5.90
N ARG A 130 5.58 2.78 6.35
CA ARG A 130 6.93 2.79 5.81
C ARG A 130 7.35 1.37 5.44
N ASP A 131 7.57 1.15 4.16
CA ASP A 131 8.05 -0.12 3.62
C ASP A 131 8.92 0.13 2.37
N TYR A 132 10.16 0.58 2.60
CA TYR A 132 11.17 0.67 1.54
C TYR A 132 11.81 -0.71 1.32
N HIS A 133 12.04 -1.09 0.08
CA HIS A 133 12.61 -2.41 -0.27
C HIS A 133 13.93 -2.69 0.44
N GLU A 134 14.81 -1.69 0.52
CA GLU A 134 16.14 -1.80 1.11
C GLU A 134 16.18 -1.76 2.65
N ASP A 135 15.08 -1.35 3.32
CA ASP A 135 14.99 -1.31 4.77
C ASP A 135 14.78 -2.74 5.34
N THR A 136 15.34 -3.00 6.52
CA THR A 136 15.20 -4.29 7.22
C THR A 136 13.85 -4.49 7.88
N GLU A 137 13.09 -3.41 8.02
CA GLU A 137 11.81 -3.38 8.70
C GLU A 137 10.75 -2.66 7.85
N ALA A 138 9.49 -3.09 8.00
CA ALA A 138 8.33 -2.34 7.58
C ALA A 138 7.53 -1.90 8.81
N VAL A 139 7.01 -0.66 8.79
CA VAL A 139 6.45 -0.03 9.99
C VAL A 139 5.09 0.61 9.66
N VAL A 140 4.12 0.38 10.52
CA VAL A 140 2.83 1.10 10.53
C VAL A 140 2.67 1.86 11.82
N LEU A 141 2.40 3.16 11.75
CA LEU A 141 2.20 4.04 12.90
C LEU A 141 0.77 4.58 12.87
N LEU A 142 -0.02 4.30 13.90
CA LEU A 142 -1.39 4.77 13.97
C LEU A 142 -1.52 6.00 14.86
N SER A 143 -1.98 7.11 14.27
CA SER A 143 -2.22 8.37 14.98
C SER A 143 -3.64 8.49 15.50
N GLU A 144 -4.65 8.09 14.69
CA GLU A 144 -6.06 8.26 15.02
C GLU A 144 -6.89 7.13 14.38
N GLY A 145 -7.77 6.50 15.17
CA GLY A 145 -8.74 5.50 14.73
C GLY A 145 -8.31 4.07 15.03
N LYS A 146 -8.60 3.14 14.11
CA LYS A 146 -8.29 1.71 14.22
C LYS A 146 -7.85 1.17 12.87
N VAL A 147 -6.76 0.44 12.84
CA VAL A 147 -6.22 -0.20 11.65
C VAL A 147 -6.07 -1.70 11.90
N VAL A 148 -6.38 -2.50 10.88
CA VAL A 148 -6.05 -3.92 10.84
C VAL A 148 -4.94 -4.12 9.83
N LEU A 149 -3.91 -4.83 10.21
CA LEU A 149 -2.81 -5.15 9.30
C LEU A 149 -2.39 -6.61 9.41
N ASN A 150 -1.77 -7.10 8.37
CA ASN A 150 -1.07 -8.38 8.35
C ASN A 150 0.19 -8.28 7.49
N ASP A 151 1.13 -9.19 7.71
CA ASP A 151 2.17 -9.50 6.73
C ASP A 151 1.49 -9.92 5.42
N ALA A 152 1.95 -9.40 4.30
CA ALA A 152 1.39 -9.72 2.98
C ALA A 152 1.46 -11.23 2.64
N HIS A 153 2.31 -11.98 3.35
CA HIS A 153 2.56 -13.40 3.16
C HIS A 153 1.94 -14.28 4.27
N SER A 154 1.25 -13.67 5.28
CA SER A 154 0.60 -14.37 6.40
C SER A 154 -0.88 -13.99 6.53
N ALA A 155 -1.67 -14.92 7.07
CA ALA A 155 -3.07 -14.68 7.40
C ALA A 155 -3.28 -14.07 8.79
N ASP A 156 -2.23 -13.95 9.60
CA ASP A 156 -2.33 -13.44 10.98
C ASP A 156 -2.69 -11.96 10.97
N LEU A 157 -3.71 -11.60 11.73
CA LEU A 157 -4.21 -10.24 11.81
C LEU A 157 -3.74 -9.56 13.08
N TYR A 158 -3.23 -8.33 12.94
CA TYR A 158 -2.82 -7.45 14.02
C TYR A 158 -3.70 -6.21 14.03
N TYR A 159 -4.11 -5.79 15.21
CA TYR A 159 -5.00 -4.64 15.39
C TYR A 159 -4.23 -3.52 16.08
N LEU A 160 -4.22 -2.35 15.46
CA LEU A 160 -3.68 -1.14 16.08
C LEU A 160 -4.80 -0.23 16.54
N THR A 161 -4.59 0.37 17.69
CA THR A 161 -5.36 1.49 18.23
C THR A 161 -4.47 2.74 18.33
N ASN A 162 -5.06 3.87 18.68
CA ASN A 162 -4.34 5.15 18.78
C ASN A 162 -3.03 5.03 19.57
N ASN A 163 -1.99 5.68 19.07
CA ASN A 163 -0.66 5.68 19.70
C ASN A 163 0.01 4.30 19.74
N GLN A 164 -0.26 3.45 18.78
CA GLN A 164 0.44 2.20 18.60
C GLN A 164 1.18 2.18 17.28
N ARG A 165 2.26 1.40 17.24
CA ARG A 165 2.96 1.03 16.01
C ARG A 165 3.07 -0.49 15.90
N ALA A 166 3.12 -0.96 14.67
CA ALA A 166 3.54 -2.32 14.33
C ALA A 166 4.85 -2.25 13.56
N VAL A 167 5.79 -3.10 13.92
CA VAL A 167 7.09 -3.25 13.26
C VAL A 167 7.20 -4.67 12.75
N LEU A 168 7.24 -4.84 11.44
CA LEU A 168 7.53 -6.11 10.79
C LEU A 168 9.04 -6.21 10.54
N ASN A 169 9.67 -7.21 11.10
CA ASN A 169 11.02 -7.60 10.73
C ASN A 169 10.96 -8.45 9.44
N LYS A 170 11.48 -7.92 8.33
CA LYS A 170 11.37 -8.55 7.01
C LYS A 170 12.11 -9.87 6.88
N SER A 171 13.16 -10.08 7.68
CA SER A 171 13.94 -11.31 7.62
C SER A 171 13.28 -12.47 8.34
N THR A 172 12.49 -12.20 9.39
CA THR A 172 11.84 -13.21 10.23
C THR A 172 10.34 -13.33 10.00
N GLY A 173 9.71 -12.33 9.36
CA GLY A 173 8.26 -12.22 9.22
C GLY A 173 7.53 -11.89 10.54
N LYS A 174 8.27 -11.62 11.64
CA LYS A 174 7.67 -11.33 12.93
C LYS A 174 7.18 -9.90 13.00
N ILE A 175 5.91 -9.72 13.41
CA ILE A 175 5.33 -8.41 13.71
C ILE A 175 5.30 -8.20 15.23
N GLU A 176 5.83 -7.07 15.68
CA GLU A 176 5.75 -6.63 17.07
C GLU A 176 4.90 -5.35 17.14
N VAL A 177 4.02 -5.28 18.15
CA VAL A 177 3.16 -4.11 18.38
C VAL A 177 3.54 -3.48 19.71
N ASP A 178 3.84 -2.19 19.69
CA ASP A 178 4.18 -1.42 20.90
C ASP A 178 3.52 -0.04 20.91
N SER A 179 3.72 0.67 22.02
CA SER A 179 3.24 2.06 22.19
C SER A 179 4.13 3.04 21.43
N TYR A 180 3.52 4.04 20.81
CA TYR A 180 4.21 5.05 20.03
C TYR A 180 3.60 6.44 20.22
N VAL A 181 4.42 7.49 20.19
CA VAL A 181 3.92 8.88 20.27
C VAL A 181 3.42 9.34 18.90
N ALA A 182 2.11 9.43 18.73
CA ALA A 182 1.46 9.71 17.45
C ALA A 182 1.98 10.98 16.74
N SER A 183 2.34 12.05 17.48
CA SER A 183 2.87 13.27 16.88
C SER A 183 4.18 13.08 16.12
N ASN A 184 4.88 11.96 16.32
CA ASN A 184 6.10 11.66 15.60
C ASN A 184 5.84 11.14 14.16
N SER A 185 4.65 10.57 13.90
CA SER A 185 4.31 10.01 12.57
C SER A 185 4.26 11.06 11.45
N THR A 186 4.05 12.33 11.79
CA THR A 186 3.95 13.46 10.84
C THR A 186 5.18 14.37 10.83
N LYS A 187 6.17 14.13 11.69
CA LYS A 187 7.35 15.00 11.79
C LYS A 187 8.10 15.17 10.47
N TRP A 188 8.24 14.09 9.71
CA TRP A 188 8.92 14.13 8.44
C TRP A 188 8.18 15.01 7.40
N ILE A 189 6.83 15.10 7.46
CA ILE A 189 6.03 15.98 6.60
C ILE A 189 6.47 17.45 6.78
N ASN A 190 6.76 17.82 8.02
CA ASN A 190 7.20 19.17 8.39
C ASN A 190 8.73 19.35 8.28
N GLY A 191 9.45 18.38 7.72
CA GLY A 191 10.88 18.45 7.49
C GLY A 191 11.75 18.07 8.68
N TYR A 192 11.18 17.56 9.78
CA TYR A 192 11.97 17.08 10.89
C TYR A 192 12.63 15.74 10.57
N ILE A 193 13.89 15.61 10.93
CA ILE A 193 14.68 14.38 10.94
C ILE A 193 14.83 14.00 12.41
N GLN A 194 14.24 12.89 12.80
CA GLN A 194 14.33 12.40 14.18
C GLN A 194 15.06 11.07 14.19
N LEU A 195 16.18 11.03 14.90
CA LEU A 195 16.97 9.84 15.15
C LEU A 195 16.76 9.38 16.58
N ASN A 196 16.25 8.16 16.76
CA ASN A 196 15.88 7.58 18.04
C ASN A 196 16.67 6.28 18.34
N GLY A 197 17.92 6.23 17.94
CA GLY A 197 18.76 5.06 18.11
C GLY A 197 18.91 4.24 16.82
N GLU A 198 18.68 4.83 15.67
CA GLU A 198 18.92 4.17 14.39
C GLU A 198 20.43 3.91 14.19
N SER A 199 20.74 2.81 13.49
CA SER A 199 22.10 2.49 13.11
C SER A 199 22.63 3.48 12.06
N ILE A 200 23.95 3.62 11.96
CA ILE A 200 24.54 4.47 10.91
C ILE A 200 24.18 3.99 9.50
N VAL A 201 23.91 2.69 9.33
CA VAL A 201 23.49 2.10 8.06
C VAL A 201 22.07 2.56 7.67
N ASP A 202 21.14 2.50 8.62
CA ASP A 202 19.75 2.93 8.39
C ASP A 202 19.67 4.45 8.20
N ILE A 203 20.48 5.20 8.95
CA ILE A 203 20.64 6.66 8.77
C ILE A 203 21.20 6.97 7.37
N ALA A 204 22.20 6.23 6.90
CA ALA A 204 22.75 6.41 5.57
C ALA A 204 21.68 6.24 4.49
N LYS A 205 20.91 5.14 4.52
CA LYS A 205 19.79 4.90 3.60
C LYS A 205 18.74 6.01 3.67
N TYR A 206 18.38 6.44 4.89
CA TYR A 206 17.42 7.52 5.09
C TYR A 206 17.93 8.83 4.50
N PHE A 207 19.21 9.20 4.73
CA PHE A 207 19.81 10.42 4.18
C PHE A 207 19.99 10.35 2.66
N GLU A 208 20.33 9.18 2.10
CA GLU A 208 20.36 8.98 0.66
C GLU A 208 19.02 9.39 0.02
N ARG A 209 17.92 8.92 0.59
CA ARG A 209 16.56 9.24 0.10
C ARG A 209 16.23 10.72 0.23
N ILE A 210 16.43 11.31 1.41
CA ILE A 210 15.94 12.66 1.67
C ILE A 210 16.85 13.77 1.12
N TYR A 211 18.15 13.52 0.92
CA TYR A 211 19.10 14.50 0.37
C TYR A 211 19.51 14.19 -1.07
N ASN A 212 19.02 13.10 -1.65
CA ASN A 212 19.36 12.64 -3.01
C ASN A 212 20.88 12.53 -3.21
N VAL A 213 21.52 11.76 -2.36
CA VAL A 213 22.98 11.49 -2.36
C VAL A 213 23.23 10.00 -2.28
N ARG A 214 24.45 9.55 -2.51
CA ARG A 214 24.91 8.20 -2.25
C ARG A 214 25.83 8.19 -1.04
N ILE A 215 25.55 7.37 -0.03
CA ILE A 215 26.33 7.29 1.19
C ILE A 215 26.94 5.89 1.37
N THR A 216 28.25 5.80 1.43
CA THR A 216 28.98 4.56 1.67
C THR A 216 29.60 4.57 3.06
N VAL A 217 29.30 3.55 3.87
CA VAL A 217 29.97 3.32 5.17
C VAL A 217 31.12 2.36 4.94
N SER A 218 32.35 2.87 4.89
CA SER A 218 33.53 2.09 4.51
C SER A 218 34.14 1.30 5.68
N ASP A 219 34.03 1.79 6.91
CA ASP A 219 34.54 1.11 8.11
C ASP A 219 33.47 0.22 8.75
N LYS A 220 33.61 -1.09 8.61
CA LYS A 220 32.66 -2.07 9.18
C LYS A 220 32.50 -1.95 10.70
N ARG A 221 33.48 -1.41 11.42
CA ARG A 221 33.39 -1.18 12.87
C ARG A 221 32.38 -0.13 13.23
N LYS A 222 32.04 0.79 12.30
CA LYS A 222 31.07 1.87 12.48
C LYS A 222 29.62 1.38 12.38
N LEU A 223 29.38 0.23 11.75
CA LEU A 223 28.04 -0.31 11.52
C LEU A 223 27.22 -0.50 12.81
N LYS A 224 27.91 -0.72 13.95
CA LYS A 224 27.28 -0.91 15.27
C LYS A 224 26.90 0.38 16.01
N TYR A 225 27.28 1.54 15.48
CA TYR A 225 26.98 2.80 16.16
C TYR A 225 25.53 3.22 15.91
N HIS A 226 24.89 3.64 16.99
CA HIS A 226 23.55 4.17 17.00
C HIS A 226 23.56 5.66 17.38
N PHE A 227 22.63 6.40 16.80
CA PHE A 227 22.59 7.84 16.95
C PHE A 227 21.21 8.33 17.41
N TYR A 228 21.22 9.39 18.22
CA TYR A 228 20.06 10.11 18.68
C TYR A 228 20.20 11.58 18.30
N GLY A 229 19.15 12.19 17.80
CA GLY A 229 19.18 13.59 17.42
C GLY A 229 17.93 14.06 16.73
N ASN A 230 17.72 15.37 16.74
CA ASN A 230 16.64 16.02 16.03
C ASN A 230 17.23 17.11 15.14
N PHE A 231 16.91 17.07 13.85
CA PHE A 231 17.36 18.03 12.85
C PHE A 231 16.15 18.51 12.04
N LYS A 232 16.31 19.61 11.34
CA LYS A 232 15.32 20.14 10.42
C LYS A 232 15.91 20.25 9.02
N ARG A 233 15.51 19.40 8.11
CA ARG A 233 15.98 19.36 6.73
C ARG A 233 15.82 20.71 6.00
N ASN A 234 14.76 21.45 6.29
CA ASN A 234 14.48 22.73 5.65
C ASN A 234 15.41 23.84 6.15
N GLU A 235 16.09 23.65 7.27
CA GLU A 235 16.97 24.63 7.92
C GLU A 235 18.44 24.19 7.93
N GLN A 236 18.70 22.89 7.72
CA GLN A 236 20.02 22.29 7.82
C GLN A 236 20.36 21.49 6.57
N SER A 237 21.49 21.76 5.99
CA SER A 237 22.10 20.98 4.90
C SER A 237 22.58 19.62 5.42
N LEU A 238 22.79 18.67 4.50
CA LEU A 238 23.39 17.37 4.84
C LEU A 238 24.75 17.54 5.54
N THR A 239 25.57 18.51 5.09
CA THR A 239 26.89 18.79 5.70
C THR A 239 26.74 19.21 7.16
N GLU A 240 25.84 20.13 7.48
CA GLU A 240 25.61 20.57 8.85
C GLU A 240 25.10 19.43 9.76
N VAL A 241 24.23 18.55 9.24
CA VAL A 241 23.78 17.37 9.97
C VAL A 241 24.91 16.39 10.20
N LEU A 242 25.72 16.07 9.18
CA LEU A 242 26.85 15.17 9.29
C LEU A 242 27.95 15.76 10.21
N ASP A 243 28.20 17.07 10.17
CA ASP A 243 29.11 17.75 11.08
C ASP A 243 28.68 17.60 12.54
N ALA A 244 27.40 17.85 12.81
CA ALA A 244 26.86 17.69 14.14
C ALA A 244 26.97 16.24 14.66
N MET A 245 26.70 15.26 13.82
CA MET A 245 26.83 13.85 14.16
C MET A 245 28.30 13.44 14.33
N SER A 246 29.22 13.92 13.48
CA SER A 246 30.66 13.57 13.55
C SER A 246 31.36 14.12 14.81
N LYS A 247 30.84 15.20 15.41
CA LYS A 247 31.33 15.75 16.70
C LYS A 247 31.23 14.75 17.85
N THR A 248 30.41 13.70 17.71
CA THR A 248 30.39 12.58 18.67
C THR A 248 31.68 11.75 18.69
N GLY A 249 32.58 11.97 17.73
CA GLY A 249 33.83 11.22 17.56
C GLY A 249 33.64 9.78 17.05
N LYS A 250 32.42 9.36 16.76
CA LYS A 250 32.12 7.99 16.32
C LYS A 250 32.51 7.72 14.87
N PHE A 251 32.51 8.73 14.01
CA PHE A 251 32.90 8.62 12.60
C PHE A 251 33.47 9.94 12.07
N LYS A 252 34.15 9.84 10.94
CA LYS A 252 34.47 10.96 10.05
C LYS A 252 33.81 10.76 8.71
N TYR A 253 33.71 11.80 7.89
CA TYR A 253 33.12 11.69 6.58
C TYR A 253 33.83 12.57 5.56
N SER A 254 33.63 12.30 4.27
CA SER A 254 34.02 13.14 3.16
C SER A 254 32.91 13.21 2.13
N ILE A 255 32.74 14.38 1.49
CA ILE A 255 31.76 14.61 0.43
C ILE A 255 32.49 14.93 -0.86
N LYS A 256 32.15 14.22 -1.95
CA LYS A 256 32.62 14.48 -3.31
C LYS A 256 31.43 14.49 -4.25
N GLY A 257 30.91 15.69 -4.59
CA GLY A 257 29.67 15.86 -5.34
C GLY A 257 28.49 15.22 -4.62
N HIS A 258 27.81 14.25 -5.24
CA HIS A 258 26.70 13.51 -4.65
C HIS A 258 27.12 12.27 -3.84
N ASN A 259 28.43 12.00 -3.73
CA ASN A 259 28.93 10.83 -2.99
C ASN A 259 29.47 11.25 -1.63
N VAL A 260 28.99 10.59 -0.58
CA VAL A 260 29.44 10.75 0.80
C VAL A 260 30.08 9.44 1.23
N THR A 261 31.24 9.53 1.86
CA THR A 261 31.91 8.37 2.46
C THR A 261 32.04 8.59 3.97
N ILE A 262 31.51 7.68 4.76
CA ILE A 262 31.63 7.61 6.23
C ILE A 262 32.71 6.58 6.58
N TYR A 263 33.69 6.97 7.41
CA TYR A 263 34.85 6.16 7.80
C TYR A 263 35.33 6.42 9.22
#